data_fb23aa174cc149cfba6a2659a0eecec8
#
_entry.id   fb23aa174cc149cfba6a2659a0eecec8
#
_cell.length_a   1.000
_cell.length_b   1.000
_cell.length_c   1.000
_cell.angle_alpha   90.00
_cell.angle_beta   90.00
_cell.angle_gamma   90.00
#
_symmetry.space_group_name_H-M   'P 1'
#
loop_
_entity.id
_entity.type
_entity.pdbx_description
1 polymer ?
#
loop_
_entity_poly.entity_id
_entity_poly.type
_entity_poly.pdbx_seq_one_letter_code
_entity_poly.pdbx_strand_id
1 'polypeptide(L)'
;LTAFRRTVESLEAAGATVRELSLPSMPYALDAYYLLAPAECSANLARFDGVRYGHRCQEPRDLLDLYQRSRADGFGAEVKRRIMIGTYVLSAGYYDAYYLKAQRLRHLISDDFRRAFEQVDVILGPTSPTTTGGGHALDLQATVPAGTGSPK
;
A
#
# COMPACT_ATOMS: atom_id res chain seq x y z
N LEU A 1 -15.54 14.53 7.67
CA LEU A 1 -15.95 14.01 9.00
C LEU A 1 -17.46 13.90 9.16
N THR A 2 -18.27 14.88 8.68
CA THR A 2 -19.74 14.85 8.80
C THR A 2 -20.36 13.65 8.08
N ALA A 3 -19.93 13.32 6.86
CA ALA A 3 -20.42 12.15 6.12
C ALA A 3 -20.11 10.85 6.86
N PHE A 4 -18.88 10.71 7.38
CA PHE A 4 -18.48 9.55 8.18
C PHE A 4 -19.36 9.34 9.40
N ARG A 5 -19.64 10.43 10.19
CA ARG A 5 -20.53 10.36 11.36
C ARG A 5 -21.95 9.93 10.98
N ARG A 6 -22.52 10.47 9.90
CA ARG A 6 -23.84 10.05 9.40
C ARG A 6 -23.88 8.57 9.01
N THR A 7 -22.78 8.04 8.42
CA THR A 7 -22.70 6.62 8.11
C THR A 7 -22.71 5.77 9.38
N VAL A 8 -21.94 6.18 10.40
CA VAL A 8 -21.93 5.51 11.71
C VAL A 8 -23.35 5.51 12.34
N GLU A 9 -24.01 6.66 12.41
CA GLU A 9 -25.40 6.81 12.91
C GLU A 9 -26.38 5.92 12.15
N SER A 10 -26.23 5.81 10.81
CA SER A 10 -27.08 4.95 9.99
C SER A 10 -26.87 3.47 10.27
N LEU A 11 -25.63 3.05 10.54
CA LEU A 11 -25.32 1.67 10.90
C LEU A 11 -25.86 1.31 12.29
N GLU A 12 -25.76 2.21 13.26
CA GLU A 12 -26.36 2.04 14.59
C GLU A 12 -27.89 1.93 14.50
N ALA A 13 -28.54 2.79 13.71
CA ALA A 13 -29.99 2.73 13.46
C ALA A 13 -30.40 1.41 12.76
N ALA A 14 -29.51 0.80 12.00
CA ALA A 14 -29.72 -0.51 11.38
C ALA A 14 -29.44 -1.69 12.32
N GLY A 15 -29.07 -1.44 13.58
CA GLY A 15 -28.83 -2.47 14.61
C GLY A 15 -27.37 -2.89 14.78
N ALA A 16 -26.41 -2.19 14.17
CA ALA A 16 -25.01 -2.46 14.40
C ALA A 16 -24.56 -1.92 15.77
N THR A 17 -23.67 -2.65 16.45
CA THR A 17 -23.01 -2.16 17.66
C THR A 17 -21.70 -1.49 17.26
N VAL A 18 -21.60 -0.18 17.46
CA VAL A 18 -20.40 0.59 17.16
C VAL A 18 -19.46 0.66 18.36
N ARG A 19 -18.17 0.43 18.12
CA ARG A 19 -17.10 0.52 19.13
C ARG A 19 -15.97 1.37 18.58
N GLU A 20 -15.40 2.21 19.41
CA GLU A 20 -14.15 2.90 19.08
C GLU A 20 -12.96 1.97 19.31
N LEU A 21 -12.08 1.88 18.33
CA LEU A 21 -10.88 1.05 18.37
C LEU A 21 -9.63 1.92 18.26
N SER A 22 -8.57 1.46 18.93
CA SER A 22 -7.24 2.03 18.78
C SER A 22 -6.33 1.05 18.03
N LEU A 23 -5.58 1.57 17.05
CA LEU A 23 -4.52 0.87 16.33
C LEU A 23 -3.20 1.58 16.61
N PRO A 24 -2.50 1.24 17.69
CA PRO A 24 -1.35 2.02 18.22
C PRO A 24 -0.19 2.19 17.23
N SER A 25 0.01 1.23 16.32
CA SER A 25 1.09 1.27 15.34
C SER A 25 0.73 2.03 14.06
N MET A 26 -0.53 2.42 13.87
CA MET A 26 -0.99 3.14 12.65
C MET A 26 -0.29 4.47 12.38
N PRO A 27 0.12 5.28 13.38
CA PRO A 27 0.88 6.52 13.11
C PRO A 27 2.16 6.30 12.31
N TYR A 28 2.74 5.11 12.36
CA TYR A 28 3.97 4.75 11.64
C TYR A 28 3.72 4.06 10.29
N ALA A 29 2.46 3.86 9.90
CA ALA A 29 2.12 3.11 8.69
C ALA A 29 2.63 3.80 7.41
N LEU A 30 2.58 5.13 7.36
CA LEU A 30 3.06 5.90 6.23
C LEU A 30 4.58 5.79 6.04
N ASP A 31 5.34 5.83 7.13
CA ASP A 31 6.80 5.68 7.10
C ASP A 31 7.18 4.27 6.62
N ALA A 32 6.51 3.24 7.14
CA ALA A 32 6.71 1.86 6.68
C ALA A 32 6.36 1.70 5.19
N TYR A 33 5.26 2.31 4.74
CA TYR A 33 4.85 2.30 3.33
C TYR A 33 5.92 2.91 2.41
N TYR A 34 6.47 4.08 2.76
CA TYR A 34 7.49 4.74 1.94
C TYR A 34 8.82 3.98 1.83
N LEU A 35 9.06 3.05 2.73
CA LEU A 35 10.22 2.14 2.65
C LEU A 35 9.87 0.85 1.90
N LEU A 36 8.76 0.20 2.24
CA LEU A 36 8.39 -1.11 1.70
C LEU A 36 7.88 -1.04 0.27
N ALA A 37 6.99 -0.10 -0.04
CA ALA A 37 6.39 -0.03 -1.37
C ALA A 37 7.41 0.29 -2.48
N PRO A 38 8.36 1.22 -2.32
CA PRO A 38 9.44 1.41 -3.30
C PRO A 38 10.38 0.20 -3.40
N ALA A 39 10.70 -0.48 -2.29
CA ALA A 39 11.52 -1.69 -2.30
C ALA A 39 10.87 -2.81 -3.11
N GLU A 40 9.59 -3.09 -2.87
CA GLU A 40 8.79 -4.04 -3.64
C GLU A 40 8.64 -3.61 -5.11
N CYS A 41 8.41 -2.32 -5.36
CA CYS A 41 8.32 -1.75 -6.70
C CYS A 41 9.63 -1.99 -7.48
N SER A 42 10.78 -1.70 -6.89
CA SER A 42 12.09 -1.92 -7.49
C SER A 42 12.30 -3.39 -7.87
N ALA A 43 12.02 -4.31 -6.94
CA ALA A 43 12.17 -5.75 -7.16
C ALA A 43 11.20 -6.28 -8.22
N ASN A 44 9.92 -5.92 -8.13
CA ASN A 44 8.88 -6.42 -9.05
C ASN A 44 9.01 -5.86 -10.46
N LEU A 45 9.41 -4.60 -10.61
CA LEU A 45 9.58 -3.97 -11.92
C LEU A 45 10.93 -4.27 -12.59
N ALA A 46 11.84 -4.99 -11.92
CA ALA A 46 13.09 -5.44 -12.51
C ALA A 46 12.88 -6.34 -13.75
N ARG A 47 11.77 -7.09 -13.79
CA ARG A 47 11.41 -7.98 -14.90
C ARG A 47 11.01 -7.27 -16.20
N PHE A 48 10.65 -5.98 -16.13
CA PHE A 48 10.27 -5.20 -17.31
C PHE A 48 11.51 -4.63 -17.98
N ASP A 49 12.16 -5.46 -18.77
CA ASP A 49 13.48 -5.24 -19.38
C ASP A 49 13.43 -4.89 -20.88
N GLY A 50 12.22 -4.92 -21.47
CA GLY A 50 12.04 -4.70 -22.91
C GLY A 50 12.35 -5.93 -23.77
N VAL A 51 12.72 -7.06 -23.15
CA VAL A 51 12.97 -8.33 -23.85
C VAL A 51 11.80 -9.27 -23.69
N ARG A 52 11.41 -9.58 -22.44
CA ARG A 52 10.29 -10.47 -22.10
C ARG A 52 9.01 -9.70 -21.86
N TYR A 53 9.10 -8.55 -21.22
CA TYR A 53 7.95 -7.76 -20.78
C TYR A 53 8.16 -6.27 -20.99
N GLY A 54 7.03 -5.58 -21.15
CA GLY A 54 6.98 -4.14 -21.17
C GLY A 54 7.35 -3.50 -22.51
N HIS A 55 7.58 -2.21 -22.47
CA HIS A 55 8.01 -1.41 -23.61
C HIS A 55 9.40 -1.84 -24.08
N ARG A 56 9.58 -1.91 -25.41
CA ARG A 56 10.88 -2.17 -26.04
C ARG A 56 11.25 -0.98 -26.92
N CYS A 57 12.44 -0.41 -26.69
CA CYS A 57 12.94 0.68 -27.52
C CYS A 57 13.23 0.17 -28.96
N GLN A 58 13.06 1.08 -29.91
CA GLN A 58 13.38 0.82 -31.32
C GLN A 58 14.88 0.98 -31.54
N GLU A 59 15.45 0.12 -32.40
CA GLU A 59 16.83 0.19 -32.88
C GLU A 59 17.87 0.42 -31.76
N PRO A 60 18.00 -0.52 -30.80
CA PRO A 60 19.04 -0.42 -29.78
C PRO A 60 20.42 -0.66 -30.38
N ARG A 61 21.43 0.05 -29.92
CA ARG A 61 22.83 -0.09 -30.37
C ARG A 61 23.46 -1.39 -29.86
N ASP A 62 23.12 -1.77 -28.65
CA ASP A 62 23.61 -2.96 -27.95
C ASP A 62 22.59 -3.40 -26.87
N LEU A 63 22.94 -4.48 -26.14
CA LEU A 63 22.06 -5.01 -25.09
C LEU A 63 21.88 -4.04 -23.92
N LEU A 64 22.92 -3.31 -23.55
CA LEU A 64 22.85 -2.33 -22.46
C LEU A 64 21.96 -1.16 -22.85
N ASP A 65 22.12 -0.64 -24.06
CA ASP A 65 21.27 0.42 -24.62
C ASP A 65 19.81 -0.03 -24.71
N LEU A 66 19.55 -1.29 -25.11
CA LEU A 66 18.21 -1.86 -25.11
C LEU A 66 17.56 -1.76 -23.72
N TYR A 67 18.24 -2.21 -22.67
CA TYR A 67 17.70 -2.17 -21.32
C TYR A 67 17.51 -0.74 -20.80
N GLN A 68 18.52 0.10 -20.97
CA GLN A 68 18.47 1.48 -20.48
C GLN A 68 17.36 2.27 -21.15
N ARG A 69 17.27 2.27 -22.48
CA ARG A 69 16.26 3.02 -23.23
C ARG A 69 14.86 2.45 -23.02
N SER A 70 14.69 1.13 -23.08
CA SER A 70 13.38 0.51 -22.85
C SER A 70 12.82 0.88 -21.49
N ARG A 71 13.63 0.87 -20.45
CA ARG A 71 13.20 1.26 -19.08
C ARG A 71 13.06 2.77 -18.93
N ALA A 72 13.91 3.56 -19.56
CA ALA A 72 13.81 5.02 -19.52
C ALA A 72 12.53 5.53 -20.19
N ASP A 73 12.16 4.93 -21.31
CA ASP A 73 10.98 5.34 -22.11
C ASP A 73 9.70 4.69 -21.57
N GLY A 74 9.79 3.44 -21.08
CA GLY A 74 8.65 2.66 -20.63
C GLY A 74 8.14 3.02 -19.23
N PHE A 75 8.96 3.64 -18.37
CA PHE A 75 8.55 4.04 -17.03
C PHE A 75 8.38 5.56 -16.90
N GLY A 76 7.24 5.99 -16.36
CA GLY A 76 7.01 7.39 -16.01
C GLY A 76 7.95 7.86 -14.87
N ALA A 77 8.05 9.17 -14.71
CA ALA A 77 8.97 9.80 -13.76
C ALA A 77 8.79 9.33 -12.31
N GLU A 78 7.54 9.19 -11.85
CA GLU A 78 7.25 8.73 -10.48
C GLU A 78 7.67 7.28 -10.27
N VAL A 79 7.43 6.39 -11.24
CA VAL A 79 7.84 4.99 -11.17
C VAL A 79 9.36 4.87 -11.12
N LYS A 80 10.07 5.64 -11.95
CA LYS A 80 11.55 5.69 -11.93
C LYS A 80 12.07 6.15 -10.57
N ARG A 81 11.46 7.18 -9.98
CA ARG A 81 11.81 7.65 -8.63
C ARG A 81 11.63 6.55 -7.58
N ARG A 82 10.51 5.82 -7.61
CA ARG A 82 10.25 4.69 -6.69
C ARG A 82 11.24 3.54 -6.86
N ILE A 83 11.59 3.21 -8.10
CA ILE A 83 12.63 2.19 -8.39
C ILE A 83 13.97 2.60 -7.79
N MET A 84 14.37 3.87 -7.94
CA MET A 84 15.63 4.37 -7.38
C MET A 84 15.64 4.33 -5.85
N ILE A 85 14.58 4.82 -5.21
CA ILE A 85 14.43 4.76 -3.74
C ILE A 85 14.46 3.30 -3.27
N GLY A 86 13.71 2.41 -3.92
CA GLY A 86 13.68 0.99 -3.57
C GLY A 86 15.04 0.31 -3.70
N THR A 87 15.76 0.60 -4.77
CA THR A 87 17.12 0.08 -4.97
C THR A 87 18.07 0.56 -3.85
N TYR A 88 17.95 1.82 -3.43
CA TYR A 88 18.72 2.36 -2.32
C TYR A 88 18.38 1.68 -0.99
N VAL A 89 17.10 1.53 -0.68
CA VAL A 89 16.63 0.87 0.56
C VAL A 89 17.09 -0.59 0.64
N LEU A 90 17.18 -1.28 -0.51
CA LEU A 90 17.63 -2.67 -0.59
C LEU A 90 19.15 -2.83 -0.69
N SER A 91 19.91 -1.74 -0.77
CA SER A 91 21.37 -1.80 -0.88
C SER A 91 22.04 -2.19 0.45
N ALA A 92 23.28 -2.68 0.35
CA ALA A 92 24.08 -3.07 1.50
C ALA A 92 24.23 -1.91 2.50
N GLY A 93 24.06 -2.21 3.80
CA GLY A 93 24.10 -1.23 4.88
C GLY A 93 22.77 -0.53 5.18
N TYR A 94 21.87 -0.41 4.19
CA TYR A 94 20.55 0.19 4.38
C TYR A 94 19.45 -0.86 4.56
N TYR A 95 19.63 -2.05 4.03
CA TYR A 95 18.66 -3.14 4.12
C TYR A 95 18.28 -3.44 5.58
N ASP A 96 19.25 -3.66 6.46
CA ASP A 96 19.00 -3.97 7.85
C ASP A 96 18.44 -2.75 8.62
N ALA A 97 18.99 -1.56 8.34
CA ALA A 97 18.62 -0.35 9.05
C ALA A 97 17.20 0.15 8.71
N TYR A 98 16.75 -0.05 7.48
CA TYR A 98 15.48 0.50 6.99
C TYR A 98 14.49 -0.59 6.60
N TYR A 99 14.84 -1.50 5.68
CA TYR A 99 13.89 -2.47 5.14
C TYR A 99 13.43 -3.46 6.22
N LEU A 100 14.34 -4.09 6.95
CA LEU A 100 13.97 -5.02 8.03
C LEU A 100 13.22 -4.32 9.16
N LYS A 101 13.57 -3.08 9.50
CA LYS A 101 12.84 -2.30 10.49
C LYS A 101 11.41 -2.01 10.03
N ALA A 102 11.21 -1.63 8.77
CA ALA A 102 9.89 -1.41 8.20
C ALA A 102 9.06 -2.71 8.14
N GLN A 103 9.69 -3.86 7.85
CA GLN A 103 9.03 -5.16 7.91
C GLN A 103 8.54 -5.52 9.32
N ARG A 104 9.35 -5.27 10.34
CA ARG A 104 8.94 -5.48 11.75
C ARG A 104 7.76 -4.57 12.12
N LEU A 105 7.80 -3.31 11.69
CA LEU A 105 6.72 -2.36 11.91
C LEU A 105 5.44 -2.79 11.21
N ARG A 106 5.52 -3.27 9.95
CA ARG A 106 4.37 -3.85 9.24
C ARG A 106 3.75 -5.02 10.02
N HIS A 107 4.58 -5.84 10.66
CA HIS A 107 4.09 -6.94 11.49
C HIS A 107 3.32 -6.43 12.71
N LEU A 108 3.82 -5.41 13.41
CA LEU A 108 3.12 -4.79 14.53
C LEU A 108 1.78 -4.18 14.10
N ILE A 109 1.73 -3.50 12.96
CA ILE A 109 0.48 -2.99 12.37
C ILE A 109 -0.49 -4.15 12.09
N SER A 110 -0.01 -5.24 11.50
CA SER A 110 -0.84 -6.43 11.25
C SER A 110 -1.41 -7.03 12.54
N ASP A 111 -0.61 -7.03 13.61
CA ASP A 111 -1.05 -7.52 14.92
C ASP A 111 -2.10 -6.61 15.55
N ASP A 112 -2.00 -5.28 15.36
CA ASP A 112 -3.03 -4.35 15.81
C ASP A 112 -4.37 -4.66 15.15
N PHE A 113 -4.40 -4.87 13.82
CA PHE A 113 -5.61 -5.25 13.11
C PHE A 113 -6.13 -6.62 13.55
N ARG A 114 -5.26 -7.60 13.77
CA ARG A 114 -5.67 -8.95 14.23
C ARG A 114 -6.37 -8.86 15.58
N ARG A 115 -5.81 -8.12 16.54
CA ARG A 115 -6.43 -7.86 17.85
C ARG A 115 -7.74 -7.08 17.75
N ALA A 116 -7.83 -6.13 16.82
CA ALA A 116 -9.06 -5.39 16.57
C ALA A 116 -10.18 -6.32 16.08
N PHE A 117 -9.88 -7.22 15.15
CA PHE A 117 -10.86 -8.20 14.62
C PHE A 117 -11.25 -9.31 15.61
N GLU A 118 -10.58 -9.45 16.75
CA GLU A 118 -11.08 -10.26 17.87
C GLU A 118 -12.27 -9.60 18.59
N GLN A 119 -12.48 -8.30 18.38
CA GLN A 119 -13.49 -7.49 19.09
C GLN A 119 -14.63 -7.01 18.19
N VAL A 120 -14.39 -6.93 16.87
CA VAL A 120 -15.35 -6.42 15.88
C VAL A 120 -15.27 -7.22 14.59
N ASP A 121 -16.38 -7.25 13.85
CA ASP A 121 -16.47 -7.93 12.56
C ASP A 121 -16.01 -7.06 11.40
N VAL A 122 -16.11 -5.73 11.55
CA VAL A 122 -15.80 -4.73 10.52
C VAL A 122 -15.09 -3.54 11.14
N ILE A 123 -14.07 -3.01 10.47
CA ILE A 123 -13.43 -1.75 10.82
C ILE A 123 -13.81 -0.70 9.78
N LEU A 124 -14.34 0.44 10.24
CA LEU A 124 -14.74 1.56 9.40
C LEU A 124 -13.81 2.74 9.64
N GLY A 125 -13.34 3.36 8.57
CA GLY A 125 -12.50 4.55 8.64
C GLY A 125 -12.61 5.43 7.40
N PRO A 126 -12.26 6.72 7.47
CA PRO A 126 -12.21 7.58 6.30
C PRO A 126 -11.04 7.15 5.40
N THR A 127 -11.28 7.07 4.10
CA THR A 127 -10.26 6.64 3.11
C THR A 127 -9.16 7.66 2.91
N SER A 128 -9.49 8.95 3.01
CA SER A 128 -8.55 10.05 2.79
C SER A 128 -8.87 11.23 3.73
N PRO A 129 -7.84 11.97 4.19
CA PRO A 129 -8.05 13.18 5.00
C PRO A 129 -8.68 14.33 4.19
N THR A 130 -8.56 14.30 2.86
CA THR A 130 -9.08 15.32 1.95
C THR A 130 -9.89 14.67 0.83
N THR A 131 -10.90 15.41 0.31
CA THR A 131 -11.55 15.05 -0.93
C THR A 131 -10.58 15.29 -2.09
N THR A 132 -10.36 14.31 -2.95
CA THR A 132 -9.73 14.53 -4.25
C THR A 132 -10.59 15.53 -5.03
N GLY A 133 -10.00 16.61 -5.53
CA GLY A 133 -10.67 17.79 -6.09
C GLY A 133 -11.62 17.55 -7.26
N GLY A 134 -12.75 16.95 -7.00
CA GLY A 134 -13.76 16.59 -7.97
C GLY A 134 -15.10 16.18 -7.33
N GLY A 135 -15.40 16.60 -6.11
CA GLY A 135 -16.77 16.52 -5.57
C GLY A 135 -17.35 15.11 -5.37
N HIS A 136 -16.52 14.08 -5.35
CA HIS A 136 -16.99 12.72 -5.06
C HIS A 136 -17.07 12.48 -3.55
N ALA A 137 -18.14 11.82 -3.14
CA ALA A 137 -18.35 11.38 -1.77
C ALA A 137 -17.12 10.60 -1.27
N LEU A 138 -16.83 10.75 0.03
CA LEU A 138 -15.83 9.92 0.73
C LEU A 138 -16.13 8.44 0.43
N ASP A 139 -15.26 7.79 -0.32
CA ASP A 139 -15.31 6.34 -0.44
C ASP A 139 -14.90 5.73 0.90
N LEU A 140 -15.88 5.16 1.56
CA LEU A 140 -15.67 4.43 2.81
C LEU A 140 -15.34 2.98 2.43
N GLN A 141 -14.12 2.55 2.68
CA GLN A 141 -13.76 1.14 2.54
C GLN A 141 -14.03 0.42 3.86
N ALA A 142 -14.97 -0.50 3.84
CA ALA A 142 -15.16 -1.48 4.90
C ALA A 142 -14.29 -2.70 4.59
N THR A 143 -13.33 -3.01 5.44
CA THR A 143 -12.53 -4.21 5.31
C THR A 143 -13.20 -5.34 6.10
N VAL A 144 -13.87 -6.24 5.40
CA VAL A 144 -14.43 -7.45 5.99
C VAL A 144 -13.34 -8.54 5.97
N PRO A 145 -12.99 -9.16 7.10
CA PRO A 145 -12.10 -10.31 7.07
C PRO A 145 -12.78 -11.45 6.28
N ALA A 146 -12.01 -12.11 5.42
CA ALA A 146 -12.48 -13.30 4.74
C ALA A 146 -12.87 -14.34 5.81
N GLY A 147 -14.18 -14.55 5.97
CA GLY A 147 -14.74 -15.42 6.99
C GLY A 147 -14.23 -16.84 6.82
N THR A 148 -13.59 -17.36 7.83
CA THR A 148 -13.43 -18.81 8.05
C THR A 148 -14.76 -19.35 8.57
N GLY A 149 -15.76 -19.38 7.71
CA GLY A 149 -17.08 -19.92 7.97
C GLY A 149 -17.43 -20.95 6.91
N SER A 150 -16.87 -22.16 6.99
CA SER A 150 -17.57 -23.33 6.45
C SER A 150 -18.70 -23.69 7.43
N PRO A 151 -19.95 -23.64 7.04
CA PRO A 151 -21.00 -24.31 7.79
C PRO A 151 -20.83 -25.83 7.62
N LYS A 152 -20.90 -26.55 8.73
CA LYS A 152 -21.08 -27.99 8.73
C LYS A 152 -22.51 -28.35 8.26
#